data_8f95c7f7802ff65d77b7a5ea7fb89986
#
_entry.id   8f95c7f7802ff65d77b7a5ea7fb89986
#
_cell.length_a   1.000
_cell.length_b   1.000
_cell.length_c   1.000
_cell.angle_alpha   90.00
_cell.angle_beta   90.00
_cell.angle_gamma   90.00
#
_symmetry.space_group_name_H-M   'P 1'
#
loop_
_entity.id
_entity.type
_entity.pdbx_description
1 polymer ?
#
loop_
_entity_poly.entity_id
_entity_poly.type
_entity_poly.pdbx_seq_one_letter_code
_entity_poly.pdbx_strand_id
1 'polypeptide(L)'
;EGTIEEPHDPNKVVVPAYLPDHPKIRKEIALYYDEIARFDQQIGRIRAALEKQGAWDNTLVIYMSDNGMPFPRAKTTLYDSGIRTPFIARLPGKVPARSQSQSLISAVDLIPTVLDLAGIEQTTMQGRSFVDVLKNPATRHRDHVFAEANWHDFEHFSRAVRSDRFKLIRHYYWDTPLWNSVDSINSITWQGMLEARDKRALTPSQSFLFEPVRPYEE
;
A
#
# COMPACT_ATOMS: atom_id res chain seq x y z
N GLU A 1 -24.62 1.24 -4.19
CA GLU A 1 -23.84 0.63 -3.09
C GLU A 1 -24.13 -0.87 -3.13
N GLY A 2 -23.09 -1.69 -3.45
CA GLY A 2 -23.21 -3.16 -3.49
C GLY A 2 -23.27 -3.71 -2.07
N THR A 3 -24.26 -4.55 -1.81
CA THR A 3 -24.31 -5.38 -0.60
C THR A 3 -23.29 -6.53 -0.74
N ILE A 4 -22.54 -6.79 0.30
CA ILE A 4 -21.70 -7.99 0.39
C ILE A 4 -22.62 -9.14 0.80
N GLU A 5 -22.76 -10.13 -0.06
CA GLU A 5 -23.62 -11.29 0.20
C GLU A 5 -23.06 -12.17 1.32
N GLU A 6 -21.74 -12.30 1.39
CA GLU A 6 -21.01 -13.07 2.41
C GLU A 6 -19.94 -12.20 3.08
N PRO A 7 -20.24 -11.53 4.21
CA PRO A 7 -19.26 -10.76 4.96
C PRO A 7 -18.10 -11.64 5.48
N HIS A 8 -16.91 -11.08 5.51
CA HIS A 8 -15.74 -11.78 6.02
C HIS A 8 -15.87 -12.07 7.52
N ASP A 9 -15.52 -13.29 7.91
CA ASP A 9 -15.52 -13.73 9.32
C ASP A 9 -14.30 -13.13 10.06
N PRO A 10 -14.50 -12.31 11.11
CA PRO A 10 -13.39 -11.76 11.89
C PRO A 10 -12.43 -12.81 12.47
N ASN A 11 -12.90 -14.05 12.68
CA ASN A 11 -12.05 -15.12 13.20
C ASN A 11 -11.09 -15.69 12.15
N LYS A 12 -11.35 -15.43 10.87
CA LYS A 12 -10.55 -15.94 9.75
C LYS A 12 -9.60 -14.90 9.16
N VAL A 13 -9.64 -13.66 9.61
CA VAL A 13 -8.74 -12.62 9.10
C VAL A 13 -7.30 -12.82 9.56
N VAL A 14 -6.36 -12.37 8.75
CA VAL A 14 -4.94 -12.35 9.10
C VAL A 14 -4.61 -11.02 9.78
N VAL A 15 -4.30 -11.07 11.07
CA VAL A 15 -3.86 -9.88 11.81
C VAL A 15 -2.38 -9.64 11.55
N PRO A 16 -1.98 -8.46 11.03
CA PRO A 16 -0.57 -8.12 10.86
C PRO A 16 0.19 -8.18 12.20
N ALA A 17 1.43 -8.65 12.19
CA ALA A 17 2.22 -8.85 13.41
C ALA A 17 2.43 -7.58 14.26
N TYR A 18 2.39 -6.40 13.62
CA TYR A 18 2.49 -5.10 14.28
C TYR A 18 1.18 -4.63 14.95
N LEU A 19 0.08 -5.36 14.78
CA LEU A 19 -1.17 -5.14 15.49
C LEU A 19 -1.41 -6.29 16.50
N PRO A 20 -1.95 -6.02 17.69
CA PRO A 20 -2.32 -7.08 18.61
C PRO A 20 -3.51 -7.89 18.10
N ASP A 21 -3.54 -9.17 18.41
CA ASP A 21 -4.68 -10.02 18.10
C ASP A 21 -5.82 -9.73 19.10
N HIS A 22 -6.71 -8.84 18.68
CA HIS A 22 -7.79 -8.31 19.50
C HIS A 22 -9.13 -8.36 18.74
N PRO A 23 -10.28 -8.68 19.40
CA PRO A 23 -11.58 -8.80 18.72
C PRO A 23 -11.98 -7.56 17.91
N LYS A 24 -11.72 -6.35 18.42
CA LYS A 24 -11.99 -5.09 17.72
C LYS A 24 -11.16 -4.96 16.44
N ILE A 25 -9.89 -5.34 16.49
CA ILE A 25 -8.97 -5.29 15.36
C ILE A 25 -9.38 -6.30 14.30
N ARG A 26 -9.66 -7.53 14.69
CA ARG A 26 -10.17 -8.56 13.77
C ARG A 26 -11.46 -8.12 13.07
N LYS A 27 -12.39 -7.50 13.83
CA LYS A 27 -13.63 -6.96 13.26
C LYS A 27 -13.36 -5.91 12.18
N GLU A 28 -12.47 -4.96 12.43
CA GLU A 28 -12.18 -3.90 11.47
C GLU A 28 -11.42 -4.42 10.25
N ILE A 29 -10.53 -5.39 10.42
CA ILE A 29 -9.87 -6.06 9.29
C ILE A 29 -10.91 -6.81 8.43
N ALA A 30 -11.90 -7.46 9.01
CA ALA A 30 -12.97 -8.12 8.26
C ALA A 30 -13.77 -7.10 7.44
N LEU A 31 -14.15 -5.96 8.03
CA LEU A 31 -14.80 -4.86 7.30
C LEU A 31 -13.93 -4.30 6.17
N TYR A 32 -12.62 -4.19 6.40
CA TYR A 32 -11.69 -3.77 5.36
C TYR A 32 -11.62 -4.77 4.19
N TYR A 33 -11.66 -6.07 4.48
CA TYR A 33 -11.75 -7.09 3.43
C TYR A 33 -13.07 -7.00 2.65
N ASP A 34 -14.17 -6.66 3.33
CA ASP A 34 -15.47 -6.41 2.69
C ASP A 34 -15.40 -5.23 1.72
N GLU A 35 -14.70 -4.15 2.07
CA GLU A 35 -14.51 -3.02 1.15
C GLU A 35 -13.65 -3.41 -0.07
N ILE A 36 -12.63 -4.23 0.11
CA ILE A 36 -11.84 -4.77 -1.01
C ILE A 36 -12.74 -5.62 -1.92
N ALA A 37 -13.61 -6.46 -1.37
CA ALA A 37 -14.54 -7.27 -2.15
C ALA A 37 -15.56 -6.42 -2.92
N ARG A 38 -16.05 -5.31 -2.34
CA ARG A 38 -16.89 -4.33 -3.06
C ARG A 38 -16.14 -3.69 -4.22
N PHE A 39 -14.89 -3.32 -4.00
CA PHE A 39 -14.06 -2.74 -5.05
C PHE A 39 -13.80 -3.74 -6.18
N ASP A 40 -13.54 -5.01 -5.86
CA ASP A 40 -13.38 -6.08 -6.85
C ASP A 40 -14.64 -6.25 -7.73
N GLN A 41 -15.83 -6.16 -7.14
CA GLN A 41 -17.08 -6.16 -7.90
C GLN A 41 -17.16 -4.98 -8.89
N GLN A 42 -16.66 -3.79 -8.54
CA GLN A 42 -16.62 -2.65 -9.47
C GLN A 42 -15.66 -2.93 -10.63
N ILE A 43 -14.51 -3.52 -10.36
CA ILE A 43 -13.55 -3.95 -11.40
C ILE A 43 -14.24 -4.93 -12.35
N GLY A 44 -15.00 -5.88 -11.82
CA GLY A 44 -15.79 -6.82 -12.62
C GLY A 44 -16.79 -6.11 -13.57
N ARG A 45 -17.47 -5.06 -13.09
CA ARG A 45 -18.37 -4.24 -13.92
C ARG A 45 -17.64 -3.48 -15.02
N ILE A 46 -16.48 -2.87 -14.70
CA ILE A 46 -15.64 -2.17 -15.68
C ILE A 46 -15.16 -3.16 -16.75
N ARG A 47 -14.70 -4.34 -16.34
CA ARG A 47 -14.29 -5.41 -17.24
C ARG A 47 -15.42 -5.79 -18.20
N ALA A 48 -16.60 -6.08 -17.69
CA ALA A 48 -17.75 -6.45 -18.51
C ALA A 48 -18.13 -5.35 -19.54
N ALA A 49 -18.02 -4.07 -19.14
CA ALA A 49 -18.25 -2.96 -20.04
C ALA A 49 -17.23 -2.88 -21.18
N LEU A 50 -15.94 -3.11 -20.88
CA LEU A 50 -14.86 -3.12 -21.87
C LEU A 50 -14.96 -4.34 -22.80
N GLU A 51 -15.33 -5.52 -22.28
CA GLU A 51 -15.56 -6.73 -23.08
C GLU A 51 -16.72 -6.51 -24.06
N LYS A 52 -17.84 -5.92 -23.60
CA LYS A 52 -19.00 -5.58 -24.46
C LYS A 52 -18.61 -4.64 -25.60
N GLN A 53 -17.64 -3.76 -25.39
CA GLN A 53 -17.14 -2.82 -26.41
C GLN A 53 -16.02 -3.42 -27.28
N GLY A 54 -15.59 -4.67 -27.03
CA GLY A 54 -14.43 -5.26 -27.71
C GLY A 54 -13.08 -4.60 -27.37
N ALA A 55 -13.03 -3.80 -26.31
CA ALA A 55 -11.87 -3.01 -25.94
C ALA A 55 -10.98 -3.69 -24.88
N TRP A 56 -11.47 -4.74 -24.22
CA TRP A 56 -10.80 -5.37 -23.09
C TRP A 56 -9.37 -5.83 -23.36
N ASP A 57 -9.11 -6.40 -24.54
CA ASP A 57 -7.80 -6.92 -24.87
C ASP A 57 -6.81 -5.87 -25.39
N ASN A 58 -7.29 -4.66 -25.68
CA ASN A 58 -6.46 -3.51 -26.05
C ASN A 58 -6.48 -2.41 -24.99
N THR A 59 -6.83 -2.73 -23.75
CA THR A 59 -6.83 -1.80 -22.63
C THR A 59 -5.76 -2.20 -21.61
N LEU A 60 -4.86 -1.25 -21.29
CA LEU A 60 -3.99 -1.36 -20.12
C LEU A 60 -4.86 -1.19 -18.87
N VAL A 61 -4.95 -2.22 -18.07
CA VAL A 61 -5.60 -2.18 -16.76
C VAL A 61 -4.54 -2.18 -15.67
N ILE A 62 -4.55 -1.15 -14.84
CA ILE A 62 -3.69 -1.06 -13.66
C ILE A 62 -4.58 -1.04 -12.42
N TYR A 63 -4.33 -1.96 -11.49
CA TYR A 63 -4.86 -1.95 -10.15
C TYR A 63 -3.74 -1.60 -9.18
N MET A 64 -3.95 -0.59 -8.36
CA MET A 64 -2.98 -0.17 -7.35
C MET A 64 -3.69 0.50 -6.18
N SER A 65 -3.01 0.60 -5.04
CA SER A 65 -3.40 1.48 -3.95
C SER A 65 -2.46 2.67 -3.87
N ASP A 66 -2.99 3.81 -3.47
CA ASP A 66 -2.25 5.07 -3.27
C ASP A 66 -1.38 5.03 -2.01
N ASN A 67 -1.82 4.31 -0.96
CA ASN A 67 -1.12 4.14 0.30
C ASN A 67 -1.42 2.79 0.94
N GLY A 68 -0.78 2.50 2.06
CA GLY A 68 -1.06 1.32 2.87
C GLY A 68 -2.45 1.33 3.50
N MET A 69 -2.84 0.21 4.10
CA MET A 69 -4.14 0.04 4.77
C MET A 69 -4.40 1.18 5.79
N PRO A 70 -5.68 1.58 6.02
CA PRO A 70 -6.05 2.64 6.95
C PRO A 70 -5.95 2.20 8.42
N PHE A 71 -4.84 1.57 8.78
CA PHE A 71 -4.54 1.06 10.11
C PHE A 71 -3.32 1.76 10.70
N PRO A 72 -3.19 1.79 12.04
CA PRO A 72 -1.98 2.30 12.69
C PRO A 72 -0.71 1.64 12.14
N ARG A 73 0.37 2.39 12.00
CA ARG A 73 1.66 1.98 11.41
C ARG A 73 1.60 1.62 9.91
N ALA A 74 0.51 1.91 9.23
CA ALA A 74 0.39 1.66 7.79
C ALA A 74 0.18 2.99 7.04
N LYS A 75 -1.02 3.43 6.78
CA LYS A 75 -1.29 4.71 6.11
C LYS A 75 -0.50 5.85 6.79
N THR A 76 0.04 6.77 6.00
CA THR A 76 0.88 7.92 6.38
C THR A 76 2.29 7.60 6.87
N THR A 77 2.69 6.34 6.95
CA THR A 77 4.03 5.97 7.42
C THR A 77 4.94 5.53 6.26
N LEU A 78 6.25 5.58 6.50
CA LEU A 78 7.26 5.11 5.52
C LEU A 78 7.68 3.65 5.73
N TYR A 79 6.99 2.91 6.61
CA TYR A 79 7.16 1.46 6.72
C TYR A 79 6.59 0.74 5.49
N ASP A 80 6.98 -0.51 5.28
CA ASP A 80 6.44 -1.32 4.18
C ASP A 80 4.92 -1.42 4.22
N SER A 81 4.33 -1.43 5.40
CA SER A 81 2.88 -1.38 5.58
C SER A 81 2.23 -0.12 5.01
N GLY A 82 2.97 1.00 4.91
CA GLY A 82 2.49 2.27 4.38
C GLY A 82 2.81 2.49 2.91
N ILE A 83 3.96 2.02 2.42
CA ILE A 83 4.47 2.36 1.08
C ILE A 83 4.60 1.17 0.12
N ARG A 84 4.59 -0.08 0.60
CA ARG A 84 4.58 -1.26 -0.25
C ARG A 84 3.14 -1.65 -0.56
N THR A 85 2.55 -0.95 -1.51
CA THR A 85 1.16 -1.14 -1.90
C THR A 85 1.00 -2.21 -2.99
N PRO A 86 -0.18 -2.83 -3.13
CA PRO A 86 -0.44 -3.74 -4.24
C PRO A 86 -0.33 -3.00 -5.57
N PHE A 87 0.24 -3.69 -6.56
CA PHE A 87 0.30 -3.22 -7.94
C PHE A 87 0.10 -4.41 -8.88
N ILE A 88 -0.91 -4.32 -9.74
CA ILE A 88 -1.21 -5.32 -10.75
C ILE A 88 -1.39 -4.61 -12.09
N ALA A 89 -0.74 -5.10 -13.14
CA ALA A 89 -0.90 -4.59 -14.49
C ALA A 89 -1.33 -5.72 -15.44
N ARG A 90 -2.27 -5.41 -16.33
CA ARG A 90 -2.74 -6.32 -17.37
C ARG A 90 -2.77 -5.61 -18.71
N LEU A 91 -2.09 -6.17 -19.70
CA LEU A 91 -2.20 -5.81 -21.11
C LEU A 91 -1.84 -7.04 -21.95
N PRO A 92 -2.82 -7.77 -22.52
CA PRO A 92 -2.57 -8.95 -23.30
C PRO A 92 -1.58 -8.73 -24.45
N GLY A 93 -0.71 -9.71 -24.68
CA GLY A 93 0.33 -9.61 -25.72
C GLY A 93 1.54 -8.73 -25.36
N LYS A 94 1.46 -7.92 -24.30
CA LYS A 94 2.57 -7.07 -23.83
C LYS A 94 3.03 -7.41 -22.41
N VAL A 95 2.11 -7.79 -21.53
CA VAL A 95 2.41 -8.20 -20.14
C VAL A 95 2.18 -9.69 -20.02
N PRO A 96 3.20 -10.51 -19.67
CA PRO A 96 3.05 -11.95 -19.50
C PRO A 96 2.04 -12.29 -18.41
N ALA A 97 1.11 -13.19 -18.72
CA ALA A 97 0.10 -13.63 -17.75
C ALA A 97 0.73 -14.40 -16.59
N ARG A 98 0.15 -14.24 -15.38
CA ARG A 98 0.59 -14.97 -14.16
C ARG A 98 2.06 -14.76 -13.81
N SER A 99 2.63 -13.64 -14.21
CA SER A 99 4.01 -13.27 -13.89
C SER A 99 4.08 -12.40 -12.63
N GLN A 100 5.23 -12.41 -11.99
CA GLN A 100 5.53 -11.57 -10.84
C GLN A 100 6.91 -10.95 -11.00
N SER A 101 7.08 -9.72 -10.56
CA SER A 101 8.38 -9.04 -10.51
C SER A 101 8.73 -8.63 -9.09
N GLN A 102 10.01 -8.71 -8.75
CA GLN A 102 10.59 -8.16 -7.52
C GLN A 102 11.28 -6.82 -7.75
N SER A 103 11.17 -6.28 -8.96
CA SER A 103 11.81 -5.00 -9.30
C SER A 103 11.21 -3.86 -8.52
N LEU A 104 12.06 -2.98 -8.01
CA LEU A 104 11.63 -1.75 -7.36
C LEU A 104 11.09 -0.79 -8.40
N ILE A 105 9.84 -0.35 -8.22
CA ILE A 105 9.18 0.70 -8.98
C ILE A 105 8.67 1.78 -8.00
N SER A 106 8.48 2.98 -8.49
CA SER A 106 7.94 4.10 -7.70
C SER A 106 6.71 4.68 -8.40
N ALA A 107 5.79 5.28 -7.65
CA ALA A 107 4.59 5.90 -8.20
C ALA A 107 4.89 6.97 -9.25
N VAL A 108 6.03 7.68 -9.14
CA VAL A 108 6.48 8.66 -10.15
C VAL A 108 6.77 8.04 -11.52
N ASP A 109 6.96 6.71 -11.59
CA ASP A 109 7.24 5.97 -12.81
C ASP A 109 5.97 5.62 -13.61
N LEU A 110 4.80 5.78 -13.00
CA LEU A 110 3.53 5.36 -13.60
C LEU A 110 3.23 6.16 -14.87
N ILE A 111 3.24 7.48 -14.81
CA ILE A 111 2.94 8.33 -15.96
C ILE A 111 3.94 8.11 -17.11
N PRO A 112 5.28 8.11 -16.88
CA PRO A 112 6.22 7.75 -17.93
C PRO A 112 5.93 6.40 -18.58
N THR A 113 5.51 5.39 -17.81
CA THR A 113 5.17 4.07 -18.33
C THR A 113 3.93 4.08 -19.21
N VAL A 114 2.88 4.80 -18.80
CA VAL A 114 1.65 4.94 -19.58
C VAL A 114 1.92 5.65 -20.92
N LEU A 115 2.69 6.74 -20.89
CA LEU A 115 3.06 7.49 -22.11
C LEU A 115 3.91 6.65 -23.07
N ASP A 116 4.88 5.90 -22.55
CA ASP A 116 5.72 4.99 -23.32
C ASP A 116 4.88 3.90 -24.01
N LEU A 117 3.94 3.27 -23.28
CA LEU A 117 3.01 2.29 -23.86
C LEU A 117 2.09 2.90 -24.93
N ALA A 118 1.74 4.17 -24.79
CA ALA A 118 0.93 4.91 -25.77
C ALA A 118 1.76 5.41 -26.97
N GLY A 119 3.08 5.25 -26.97
CA GLY A 119 3.97 5.76 -28.03
C GLY A 119 4.14 7.28 -28.01
N ILE A 120 3.89 7.92 -26.87
CA ILE A 120 4.03 9.37 -26.68
C ILE A 120 5.42 9.66 -26.13
N GLU A 121 6.14 10.54 -26.83
CA GLU A 121 7.47 10.97 -26.41
C GLU A 121 7.41 11.68 -25.04
N GLN A 122 8.30 11.27 -24.14
CA GLN A 122 8.36 11.83 -22.80
C GLN A 122 9.17 13.13 -22.81
N THR A 123 8.65 14.12 -22.13
CA THR A 123 9.38 15.33 -21.77
C THR A 123 10.13 15.17 -20.45
N THR A 124 10.62 16.24 -19.84
CA THR A 124 11.34 16.22 -18.57
C THR A 124 10.45 15.71 -17.40
N MET A 125 10.62 14.46 -17.02
CA MET A 125 9.94 13.82 -15.87
C MET A 125 10.97 13.28 -14.88
N GLN A 126 10.61 13.27 -13.60
CA GLN A 126 11.45 12.66 -12.56
C GLN A 126 11.36 11.12 -12.56
N GLY A 127 10.20 10.58 -12.95
CA GLY A 127 9.99 9.17 -13.14
C GLY A 127 10.59 8.65 -14.45
N ARG A 128 10.73 7.35 -14.56
CA ARG A 128 11.17 6.65 -15.78
C ARG A 128 10.25 5.46 -16.06
N SER A 129 10.03 5.15 -17.34
CA SER A 129 9.19 4.02 -17.75
C SER A 129 9.72 2.69 -17.23
N PHE A 130 8.84 1.86 -16.69
CA PHE A 130 9.12 0.46 -16.34
C PHE A 130 8.45 -0.53 -17.32
N VAL A 131 8.22 -0.10 -18.56
CA VAL A 131 7.64 -0.97 -19.62
C VAL A 131 8.46 -2.24 -19.80
N ASP A 132 9.79 -2.19 -19.65
CA ASP A 132 10.64 -3.37 -19.76
C ASP A 132 10.40 -4.39 -18.62
N VAL A 133 10.07 -3.92 -17.41
CA VAL A 133 9.63 -4.80 -16.31
C VAL A 133 8.28 -5.44 -16.65
N LEU A 134 7.36 -4.69 -17.24
CA LEU A 134 6.06 -5.22 -17.66
C LEU A 134 6.21 -6.31 -18.74
N LYS A 135 7.15 -6.14 -19.68
CA LYS A 135 7.43 -7.14 -20.74
C LYS A 135 8.21 -8.34 -20.22
N ASN A 136 9.19 -8.09 -19.35
CA ASN A 136 10.03 -9.12 -18.76
C ASN A 136 10.15 -8.88 -17.24
N PRO A 137 9.41 -9.63 -16.41
CA PRO A 137 9.38 -9.44 -14.97
C PRO A 137 10.73 -9.62 -14.24
N ALA A 138 11.70 -10.23 -14.89
CA ALA A 138 13.07 -10.37 -14.35
C ALA A 138 13.93 -9.11 -14.55
N THR A 139 13.46 -8.14 -15.33
CA THR A 139 14.20 -6.89 -15.58
C THR A 139 14.31 -6.08 -14.28
N ARG A 140 15.54 -5.60 -13.98
CA ARG A 140 15.78 -4.67 -12.89
C ARG A 140 15.50 -3.25 -13.37
N HIS A 141 14.71 -2.48 -12.60
CA HIS A 141 14.35 -1.11 -12.96
C HIS A 141 15.09 -0.07 -12.12
N ARG A 142 15.01 -0.17 -10.80
CA ARG A 142 15.66 0.75 -9.86
C ARG A 142 16.51 0.01 -8.85
N ASP A 143 17.66 0.59 -8.49
CA ASP A 143 18.47 0.10 -7.37
C ASP A 143 17.90 0.60 -6.04
N HIS A 144 17.32 1.80 -6.07
CA HIS A 144 16.73 2.43 -4.89
C HIS A 144 15.42 3.12 -5.26
N VAL A 145 14.49 3.13 -4.32
CA VAL A 145 13.31 3.99 -4.34
C VAL A 145 13.32 4.87 -3.09
N PHE A 146 12.74 6.06 -3.23
CA PHE A 146 12.69 7.07 -2.18
C PHE A 146 11.23 7.34 -1.83
N ALA A 147 10.98 7.63 -0.57
CA ALA A 147 9.69 8.06 -0.09
C ALA A 147 9.88 9.17 0.96
N GLU A 148 8.88 10.03 1.04
CA GLU A 148 8.87 11.13 2.00
C GLU A 148 7.49 11.28 2.64
N ALA A 149 7.48 11.77 3.87
CA ALA A 149 6.29 12.19 4.57
C ALA A 149 6.56 13.57 5.15
N ASN A 150 5.74 14.56 4.77
CA ASN A 150 5.85 15.94 5.24
C ASN A 150 4.63 16.35 6.05
N TRP A 151 3.44 16.04 5.54
CA TRP A 151 2.16 16.40 6.11
C TRP A 151 1.07 15.44 5.64
N HIS A 152 0.15 15.10 6.55
CA HIS A 152 -1.15 14.53 6.24
C HIS A 152 -2.17 15.21 7.17
N ASP A 153 -2.65 14.56 8.21
CA ASP A 153 -3.45 15.22 9.26
C ASP A 153 -2.54 15.99 10.24
N PHE A 154 -1.33 15.48 10.42
CA PHE A 154 -0.31 16.03 11.29
C PHE A 154 0.98 16.27 10.51
N GLU A 155 1.84 17.13 11.06
CA GLU A 155 3.16 17.34 10.52
C GLU A 155 4.03 16.10 10.73
N HIS A 156 4.59 15.61 9.63
CA HIS A 156 5.62 14.57 9.62
C HIS A 156 6.83 15.14 8.92
N PHE A 157 8.01 14.84 9.40
CA PHE A 157 9.19 15.16 8.63
C PHE A 157 10.10 13.93 8.61
N SER A 158 9.87 13.08 7.62
CA SER A 158 10.59 11.81 7.49
C SER A 158 10.96 11.55 6.04
N ARG A 159 12.04 10.84 5.84
CA ARG A 159 12.56 10.41 4.54
C ARG A 159 12.94 8.95 4.59
N ALA A 160 12.69 8.24 3.52
CA ALA A 160 13.11 6.86 3.39
C ALA A 160 13.82 6.59 2.07
N VAL A 161 14.79 5.71 2.12
CA VAL A 161 15.40 5.08 0.96
C VAL A 161 15.32 3.56 1.12
N ARG A 162 14.94 2.87 0.06
CA ARG A 162 14.83 1.43 0.03
C ARG A 162 15.63 0.85 -1.13
N SER A 163 16.43 -0.18 -0.84
CA SER A 163 17.03 -1.10 -1.81
C SER A 163 16.27 -2.44 -1.81
N ASP A 164 16.74 -3.42 -2.55
CA ASP A 164 16.15 -4.77 -2.56
C ASP A 164 16.11 -5.41 -1.15
N ARG A 165 17.13 -5.17 -0.32
CA ARG A 165 17.33 -5.83 0.97
C ARG A 165 17.10 -4.93 2.16
N PHE A 166 17.42 -3.65 2.05
CA PHE A 166 17.46 -2.73 3.18
C PHE A 166 16.53 -1.53 2.94
N LYS A 167 16.04 -0.98 4.01
CA LYS A 167 15.37 0.31 4.04
C LYS A 167 15.90 1.11 5.21
N LEU A 168 16.24 2.37 4.95
CA LEU A 168 16.57 3.34 5.99
C LEU A 168 15.45 4.38 6.04
N ILE A 169 14.93 4.63 7.23
CA ILE A 169 14.00 5.73 7.50
C ILE A 169 14.71 6.71 8.42
N ARG A 170 14.71 7.98 8.06
CA ARG A 170 15.17 9.09 8.90
C ARG A 170 13.97 9.89 9.37
N HIS A 171 13.79 9.96 10.70
CA HIS A 171 12.81 10.81 11.34
C HIS A 171 13.49 12.10 11.83
N TYR A 172 12.91 13.25 11.51
CA TYR A 172 13.41 14.55 11.97
C TYR A 172 12.74 14.96 13.28
N TYR A 173 11.53 14.48 13.55
CA TYR A 173 10.80 14.62 14.81
C TYR A 173 10.84 13.29 15.57
N TRP A 174 12.00 12.96 16.09
CA TRP A 174 12.27 11.67 16.71
C TRP A 174 12.00 11.63 18.23
N ASP A 175 11.68 12.76 18.84
CA ASP A 175 11.37 12.90 20.27
C ASP A 175 9.88 12.66 20.59
N THR A 176 9.08 12.39 19.60
CA THR A 176 7.65 12.10 19.71
C THR A 176 7.30 10.73 19.17
N PRO A 177 6.20 10.12 19.63
CA PRO A 177 5.63 8.92 18.99
C PRO A 177 5.26 9.18 17.53
N LEU A 178 5.17 8.11 16.77
CA LEU A 178 4.72 8.19 15.38
C LEU A 178 3.26 8.69 15.31
N TRP A 179 3.06 9.78 14.60
CA TRP A 179 1.72 10.29 14.33
C TRP A 179 1.02 9.42 13.28
N ASN A 180 -0.06 8.78 13.70
CA ASN A 180 -0.94 8.03 12.78
C ASN A 180 -2.00 8.99 12.22
N SER A 181 -2.60 8.63 11.07
CA SER A 181 -3.68 9.42 10.48
C SER A 181 -4.89 9.52 11.42
N VAL A 182 -5.68 10.59 11.28
CA VAL A 182 -6.87 10.82 12.11
C VAL A 182 -7.88 9.69 11.96
N ASP A 183 -8.07 9.15 10.77
CA ASP A 183 -8.92 7.99 10.53
C ASP A 183 -8.42 6.75 11.29
N SER A 184 -7.10 6.52 11.35
CA SER A 184 -6.53 5.42 12.13
C SER A 184 -6.71 5.58 13.63
N ILE A 185 -6.46 6.79 14.19
CA ILE A 185 -6.58 7.00 15.65
C ILE A 185 -8.03 7.07 16.14
N ASN A 186 -8.99 7.31 15.26
CA ASN A 186 -10.42 7.28 15.56
C ASN A 186 -11.05 5.90 15.31
N SER A 187 -10.27 4.93 14.86
CA SER A 187 -10.74 3.59 14.50
C SER A 187 -11.02 2.70 15.71
N ILE A 188 -11.79 1.64 15.50
CA ILE A 188 -11.97 0.61 16.52
C ILE A 188 -10.69 -0.21 16.72
N THR A 189 -9.82 -0.27 15.72
CA THR A 189 -8.47 -0.86 15.87
C THR A 189 -7.65 -0.10 16.87
N TRP A 190 -7.63 1.24 16.81
CA TRP A 190 -6.91 2.04 17.80
C TRP A 190 -7.43 1.82 19.22
N GLN A 191 -8.75 1.75 19.39
CA GLN A 191 -9.35 1.40 20.68
C GLN A 191 -8.86 0.05 21.19
N GLY A 192 -8.82 -0.97 20.33
CA GLY A 192 -8.29 -2.29 20.66
C GLY A 192 -6.81 -2.27 21.06
N MET A 193 -6.01 -1.42 20.40
CA MET A 193 -4.61 -1.21 20.76
C MET A 193 -4.45 -0.54 22.14
N LEU A 194 -5.26 0.48 22.44
CA LEU A 194 -5.27 1.14 23.75
C LEU A 194 -5.65 0.15 24.86
N GLU A 195 -6.68 -0.65 24.64
CA GLU A 195 -7.08 -1.70 25.61
C GLU A 195 -5.98 -2.75 25.84
N ALA A 196 -5.29 -3.15 24.77
CA ALA A 196 -4.18 -4.10 24.88
C ALA A 196 -2.97 -3.47 25.60
N ARG A 197 -2.67 -2.18 25.36
CA ARG A 197 -1.64 -1.42 26.06
C ARG A 197 -1.93 -1.33 27.55
N ASP A 198 -3.14 -0.94 27.92
CA ASP A 198 -3.55 -0.74 29.31
C ASP A 198 -3.50 -2.07 30.10
N LYS A 199 -3.74 -3.19 29.41
CA LYS A 199 -3.56 -4.55 29.95
C LYS A 199 -2.12 -5.05 29.90
N ARG A 200 -1.16 -4.26 29.41
CA ARG A 200 0.24 -4.66 29.21
C ARG A 200 0.41 -5.92 28.34
N ALA A 201 -0.47 -6.09 27.35
CA ALA A 201 -0.51 -7.25 26.47
C ALA A 201 0.15 -7.01 25.11
N LEU A 202 0.75 -5.83 24.89
CA LEU A 202 1.47 -5.52 23.67
C LEU A 202 2.87 -6.15 23.65
N THR A 203 3.27 -6.68 22.50
CA THR A 203 4.67 -7.04 22.23
C THR A 203 5.51 -5.78 22.01
N PRO A 204 6.86 -5.86 22.09
CA PRO A 204 7.72 -4.71 21.81
C PRO A 204 7.50 -4.07 20.44
N SER A 205 7.20 -4.87 19.41
CA SER A 205 6.91 -4.35 18.06
C SER A 205 5.54 -3.66 17.96
N GLN A 206 4.62 -3.95 18.87
CA GLN A 206 3.30 -3.33 18.94
C GLN A 206 3.31 -2.10 19.85
N SER A 207 4.07 -2.11 20.97
CA SER A 207 4.21 -0.97 21.87
C SER A 207 4.97 0.19 21.24
N PHE A 208 5.80 -0.08 20.26
CA PHE A 208 6.59 0.91 19.51
C PHE A 208 5.75 2.12 19.02
N LEU A 209 4.47 1.93 18.69
CA LEU A 209 3.59 3.01 18.25
C LEU A 209 3.27 4.05 19.35
N PHE A 210 3.56 3.73 20.60
CA PHE A 210 3.32 4.60 21.77
C PHE A 210 4.61 5.20 22.33
N GLU A 211 5.74 4.90 21.72
CA GLU A 211 7.07 5.34 22.14
C GLU A 211 7.64 6.34 21.13
N PRO A 212 8.52 7.25 21.54
CA PRO A 212 9.24 8.11 20.60
C PRO A 212 9.96 7.27 19.54
N VAL A 213 9.85 7.69 18.29
CA VAL A 213 10.55 7.02 17.18
C VAL A 213 12.06 7.22 17.28
N ARG A 214 12.83 6.33 16.68
CA ARG A 214 14.28 6.51 16.60
C ARG A 214 14.63 7.51 15.50
N PRO A 215 15.74 8.28 15.63
CA PRO A 215 16.17 9.19 14.58
C PRO A 215 16.39 8.48 13.23
N TYR A 216 16.87 7.24 13.32
CA TYR A 216 17.09 6.35 12.17
C TYR A 216 16.54 4.97 12.49
N GLU A 217 15.87 4.37 11.51
CA GLU A 217 15.36 3.01 11.54
C GLU A 217 15.76 2.24 10.28
N GLU A 218 16.07 0.95 10.46
CA GLU A 218 16.54 0.04 9.41
C GLU A 218 15.67 -1.23 9.32
#